data_c4081da7251778be0af5c0d439f33df9
#
_entry.id   c4081da7251778be0af5c0d439f33df9
#
_cell.length_a   1.000
_cell.length_b   1.000
_cell.length_c   1.000
_cell.angle_alpha   90.00
_cell.angle_beta   90.00
_cell.angle_gamma   90.00
#
_symmetry.space_group_name_H-M   'P 1'
#
loop_
_entity.id
_entity.type
_entity.pdbx_description
1 polymer ?
#
loop_
_entity_poly.entity_id
_entity_poly.type
_entity_poly.pdbx_seq_one_letter_code
_entity_poly.pdbx_strand_id
1 'polypeptide(L)'
;MDYFVHESSYIDDNVKIGKGTKIWHFCHIQSGAVIGEKCSLGQNVNVSNNAVIGNGVKIQNNVSVYEGVVLEDHVFCGPSMVFTNDLTPRVKYPKGHAGYKKTLVHHDATIGANATIVCGHELGEYCTIAAGAVVTKNVKPHALMAGVPAKQIGWTCECGQVLRNNAGRFICPDCGREYYKNNGILMENTKK
;
A
#
# COMPACT_ATOMS: atom_id res chain seq x y z
N MET A 1 -21.64 -14.70 -9.64
CA MET A 1 -20.67 -13.64 -9.29
C MET A 1 -19.27 -14.20 -9.51
N ASP A 2 -18.38 -13.43 -10.10
CA ASP A 2 -17.02 -13.90 -10.41
C ASP A 2 -16.02 -13.68 -9.27
N TYR A 3 -16.50 -13.30 -8.07
CA TYR A 3 -15.73 -13.05 -6.86
C TYR A 3 -16.39 -13.69 -5.63
N PHE A 4 -15.64 -13.85 -4.55
CA PHE A 4 -16.12 -14.40 -3.28
C PHE A 4 -16.29 -13.32 -2.23
N VAL A 5 -17.42 -13.31 -1.53
CA VAL A 5 -17.68 -12.50 -0.33
C VAL A 5 -18.21 -13.40 0.76
N HIS A 6 -17.57 -13.37 1.93
CA HIS A 6 -18.07 -14.09 3.10
C HIS A 6 -19.39 -13.48 3.59
N GLU A 7 -20.34 -14.29 4.01
CA GLU A 7 -21.70 -13.88 4.41
C GLU A 7 -21.76 -12.84 5.52
N SER A 8 -20.72 -12.76 6.37
CA SER A 8 -20.61 -11.75 7.43
C SER A 8 -20.13 -10.39 6.95
N SER A 9 -19.84 -10.23 5.67
CA SER A 9 -19.31 -8.97 5.10
C SER A 9 -20.42 -8.20 4.40
N TYR A 10 -20.32 -6.89 4.44
CA TYR A 10 -21.30 -5.98 3.86
C TYR A 10 -20.70 -5.22 2.66
N ILE A 11 -21.44 -5.24 1.55
CA ILE A 11 -21.07 -4.53 0.32
C ILE A 11 -22.19 -3.55 0.02
N ASP A 12 -21.86 -2.25 0.00
CA ASP A 12 -22.80 -1.19 -0.34
C ASP A 12 -23.14 -1.20 -1.83
N ASP A 13 -24.13 -0.42 -2.20
CA ASP A 13 -24.51 -0.20 -3.60
C ASP A 13 -23.38 0.49 -4.39
N ASN A 14 -23.36 0.29 -5.71
CA ASN A 14 -22.40 0.89 -6.65
C ASN A 14 -20.93 0.54 -6.43
N VAL A 15 -20.63 -0.53 -5.69
CA VAL A 15 -19.28 -1.08 -5.58
C VAL A 15 -18.94 -1.91 -6.82
N LYS A 16 -17.70 -1.77 -7.31
CA LYS A 16 -17.17 -2.60 -8.42
C LYS A 16 -16.11 -3.55 -7.87
N ILE A 17 -16.27 -4.85 -8.12
CA ILE A 17 -15.33 -5.88 -7.66
C ILE A 17 -14.93 -6.76 -8.85
N GLY A 18 -13.63 -6.86 -9.09
CA GLY A 18 -13.05 -7.64 -10.17
C GLY A 18 -13.08 -9.15 -9.93
N LYS A 19 -12.95 -9.89 -11.03
CA LYS A 19 -12.98 -11.36 -11.05
C LYS A 19 -11.90 -11.98 -10.17
N GLY A 20 -12.27 -13.04 -9.43
CA GLY A 20 -11.35 -13.82 -8.60
C GLY A 20 -10.95 -13.14 -7.29
N THR A 21 -11.48 -11.96 -6.98
CA THR A 21 -11.27 -11.27 -5.70
C THR A 21 -11.99 -12.02 -4.57
N LYS A 22 -11.36 -12.04 -3.38
CA LYS A 22 -11.87 -12.70 -2.18
C LYS A 22 -11.98 -11.69 -1.04
N ILE A 23 -13.18 -11.54 -0.48
CA ILE A 23 -13.48 -10.69 0.66
C ILE A 23 -13.86 -11.59 1.83
N TRP A 24 -13.04 -11.58 2.87
CA TRP A 24 -13.19 -12.46 4.02
C TRP A 24 -14.16 -11.88 5.05
N HIS A 25 -14.10 -12.35 6.29
CA HIS A 25 -15.09 -12.11 7.35
C HIS A 25 -15.12 -10.64 7.79
N PHE A 26 -16.31 -10.13 8.08
CA PHE A 26 -16.57 -8.86 8.74
C PHE A 26 -15.99 -7.64 8.00
N CYS A 27 -15.87 -7.70 6.69
CA CYS A 27 -15.46 -6.58 5.89
C CYS A 27 -16.65 -5.65 5.59
N HIS A 28 -16.37 -4.35 5.39
CA HIS A 28 -17.34 -3.40 4.86
C HIS A 28 -16.73 -2.69 3.66
N ILE A 29 -17.36 -2.82 2.51
CA ILE A 29 -16.96 -2.14 1.27
C ILE A 29 -18.01 -1.08 0.96
N GLN A 30 -17.63 0.18 1.08
CA GLN A 30 -18.54 1.31 0.99
C GLN A 30 -18.78 1.74 -0.46
N SER A 31 -19.87 2.48 -0.64
CA SER A 31 -20.39 2.89 -1.94
C SER A 31 -19.36 3.58 -2.83
N GLY A 32 -19.36 3.23 -4.10
CA GLY A 32 -18.45 3.80 -5.11
C GLY A 32 -17.03 3.27 -5.06
N ALA A 33 -16.67 2.39 -4.11
CA ALA A 33 -15.35 1.76 -4.09
C ALA A 33 -15.13 0.88 -5.33
N VAL A 34 -13.89 0.87 -5.82
CA VAL A 34 -13.47 0.05 -6.95
C VAL A 34 -12.35 -0.89 -6.51
N ILE A 35 -12.54 -2.20 -6.67
CA ILE A 35 -11.57 -3.23 -6.35
C ILE A 35 -11.30 -4.04 -7.60
N GLY A 36 -10.02 -4.15 -7.97
CA GLY A 36 -9.57 -4.89 -9.14
C GLY A 36 -9.75 -6.41 -9.03
N GLU A 37 -9.15 -7.13 -9.96
CA GLU A 37 -9.20 -8.58 -10.05
C GLU A 37 -8.20 -9.25 -9.10
N LYS A 38 -8.51 -10.50 -8.68
CA LYS A 38 -7.60 -11.40 -7.92
C LYS A 38 -7.08 -10.79 -6.61
N CYS A 39 -7.80 -9.84 -6.02
CA CYS A 39 -7.47 -9.26 -4.73
C CYS A 39 -7.84 -10.21 -3.57
N SER A 40 -7.24 -10.00 -2.42
CA SER A 40 -7.61 -10.69 -1.18
C SER A 40 -7.69 -9.68 -0.04
N LEU A 41 -8.89 -9.49 0.51
CA LEU A 41 -9.17 -8.63 1.64
C LEU A 41 -9.39 -9.49 2.88
N GLY A 42 -8.49 -9.41 3.83
CA GLY A 42 -8.52 -10.18 5.08
C GLY A 42 -9.69 -9.77 5.98
N GLN A 43 -9.76 -10.41 7.14
CA GLN A 43 -10.83 -10.16 8.10
C GLN A 43 -10.83 -8.71 8.59
N ASN A 44 -12.03 -8.13 8.75
CA ASN A 44 -12.23 -6.79 9.30
C ASN A 44 -11.53 -5.70 8.49
N VAL A 45 -11.51 -5.83 7.17
CA VAL A 45 -11.06 -4.77 6.26
C VAL A 45 -12.23 -3.84 5.97
N ASN A 46 -11.98 -2.53 6.10
CA ASN A 46 -12.92 -1.49 5.68
C ASN A 46 -12.37 -0.77 4.45
N VAL A 47 -13.16 -0.68 3.39
CA VAL A 47 -12.85 0.10 2.19
C VAL A 47 -13.86 1.23 2.10
N SER A 48 -13.40 2.46 2.30
CA SER A 48 -14.26 3.65 2.32
C SER A 48 -14.74 4.04 0.91
N ASN A 49 -15.71 4.95 0.90
CA ASN A 49 -16.31 5.48 -0.33
C ASN A 49 -15.22 5.90 -1.34
N ASN A 50 -15.43 5.56 -2.60
CA ASN A 50 -14.58 5.96 -3.72
C ASN A 50 -13.09 5.59 -3.60
N ALA A 51 -12.69 4.76 -2.65
CA ALA A 51 -11.33 4.21 -2.62
C ALA A 51 -11.09 3.32 -3.84
N VAL A 52 -9.86 3.34 -4.36
CA VAL A 52 -9.49 2.59 -5.56
C VAL A 52 -8.39 1.58 -5.23
N ILE A 53 -8.65 0.33 -5.54
CA ILE A 53 -7.74 -0.80 -5.31
C ILE A 53 -7.52 -1.49 -6.64
N GLY A 54 -6.27 -1.57 -7.09
CA GLY A 54 -5.81 -2.23 -8.32
C GLY A 54 -5.95 -3.74 -8.29
N ASN A 55 -5.32 -4.42 -9.23
CA ASN A 55 -5.37 -5.87 -9.36
C ASN A 55 -4.35 -6.58 -8.47
N GLY A 56 -4.66 -7.79 -8.02
CA GLY A 56 -3.73 -8.63 -7.25
C GLY A 56 -3.36 -8.09 -5.87
N VAL A 57 -4.01 -7.05 -5.41
CA VAL A 57 -3.74 -6.41 -4.11
C VAL A 57 -4.09 -7.36 -2.97
N LYS A 58 -3.20 -7.43 -1.97
CA LYS A 58 -3.43 -8.19 -0.74
C LYS A 58 -3.50 -7.25 0.45
N ILE A 59 -4.66 -7.17 1.07
CA ILE A 59 -4.90 -6.40 2.29
C ILE A 59 -5.10 -7.38 3.42
N GLN A 60 -4.23 -7.33 4.42
CA GLN A 60 -4.32 -8.20 5.59
C GLN A 60 -5.39 -7.71 6.58
N ASN A 61 -5.59 -8.44 7.68
CA ASN A 61 -6.63 -8.17 8.66
C ASN A 61 -6.52 -6.78 9.30
N ASN A 62 -7.68 -6.21 9.67
CA ASN A 62 -7.81 -4.97 10.43
C ASN A 62 -7.21 -3.74 9.73
N VAL A 63 -7.35 -3.63 8.43
CA VAL A 63 -6.90 -2.47 7.64
C VAL A 63 -8.09 -1.66 7.18
N SER A 64 -8.02 -0.33 7.32
CA SER A 64 -8.97 0.61 6.72
C SER A 64 -8.32 1.36 5.57
N VAL A 65 -8.89 1.22 4.38
CA VAL A 65 -8.51 1.97 3.17
C VAL A 65 -9.49 3.14 3.05
N TYR A 66 -9.04 4.34 3.42
CA TYR A 66 -9.89 5.52 3.45
C TYR A 66 -10.13 6.12 2.05
N GLU A 67 -11.16 6.97 1.96
CA GLU A 67 -11.42 7.79 0.78
C GLU A 67 -10.16 8.60 0.40
N GLY A 68 -9.86 8.62 -0.90
CA GLY A 68 -8.65 9.28 -1.43
C GLY A 68 -7.38 8.44 -1.37
N VAL A 69 -7.44 7.22 -0.85
CA VAL A 69 -6.36 6.25 -0.98
C VAL A 69 -6.51 5.50 -2.31
N VAL A 70 -5.43 5.45 -3.07
CA VAL A 70 -5.30 4.65 -4.29
C VAL A 70 -4.17 3.63 -4.06
N LEU A 71 -4.49 2.36 -4.20
CA LEU A 71 -3.52 1.26 -4.24
C LEU A 71 -3.42 0.77 -5.68
N GLU A 72 -2.26 0.86 -6.28
CA GLU A 72 -2.01 0.28 -7.61
C GLU A 72 -1.90 -1.26 -7.53
N ASP A 73 -1.59 -1.91 -8.65
CA ASP A 73 -1.56 -3.36 -8.77
C ASP A 73 -0.52 -4.00 -7.81
N HIS A 74 -0.83 -5.19 -7.31
CA HIS A 74 0.04 -6.04 -6.49
C HIS A 74 0.55 -5.43 -5.17
N VAL A 75 -0.03 -4.33 -4.70
CA VAL A 75 0.31 -3.75 -3.39
C VAL A 75 -0.02 -4.74 -2.27
N PHE A 76 0.89 -4.84 -1.30
CA PHE A 76 0.68 -5.59 -0.06
C PHE A 76 0.51 -4.66 1.13
N CYS A 77 -0.63 -4.76 1.83
CA CYS A 77 -0.91 -4.08 3.09
C CYS A 77 -0.85 -5.09 4.24
N GLY A 78 0.15 -4.97 5.11
CA GLY A 78 0.35 -5.82 6.28
C GLY A 78 -0.75 -5.67 7.33
N PRO A 79 -0.92 -6.63 8.25
CA PRO A 79 -2.00 -6.60 9.24
C PRO A 79 -1.91 -5.38 10.13
N SER A 80 -3.07 -4.77 10.37
CA SER A 80 -3.22 -3.60 11.25
C SER A 80 -2.38 -2.38 10.84
N MET A 81 -1.93 -2.30 9.58
CA MET A 81 -1.35 -1.05 9.10
C MET A 81 -2.43 0.03 9.00
N VAL A 82 -2.04 1.29 9.07
CA VAL A 82 -2.95 2.42 9.16
C VAL A 82 -2.68 3.43 8.04
N PHE A 83 -3.72 3.79 7.29
CA PHE A 83 -3.77 5.02 6.53
C PHE A 83 -4.43 6.13 7.35
N THR A 84 -4.00 7.38 7.19
CA THR A 84 -4.75 8.55 7.70
C THR A 84 -5.37 9.30 6.52
N ASN A 85 -6.28 10.25 6.78
CA ASN A 85 -6.89 11.07 5.73
C ASN A 85 -6.93 12.57 6.07
N ASP A 86 -6.82 12.94 7.35
CA ASP A 86 -6.72 14.32 7.81
C ASP A 86 -5.45 14.53 8.64
N LEU A 87 -4.66 15.57 8.29
CA LEU A 87 -3.41 15.90 8.99
C LEU A 87 -3.64 16.56 10.35
N THR A 88 -4.77 17.22 10.55
CA THR A 88 -5.06 18.00 11.76
C THR A 88 -6.53 17.89 12.14
N PRO A 89 -7.01 16.66 12.49
CA PRO A 89 -8.41 16.45 12.82
C PRO A 89 -8.80 17.19 14.10
N ARG A 90 -9.97 17.84 14.07
CA ARG A 90 -10.56 18.51 15.23
C ARG A 90 -12.08 18.37 15.19
N VAL A 91 -12.66 17.79 16.21
CA VAL A 91 -14.12 17.55 16.28
C VAL A 91 -14.91 18.85 16.17
N LYS A 92 -14.45 19.92 16.84
CA LYS A 92 -15.13 21.23 16.77
C LYS A 92 -14.93 22.00 15.47
N TYR A 93 -13.99 21.57 14.63
CA TYR A 93 -13.64 22.24 13.37
C TYR A 93 -13.53 21.20 12.24
N PRO A 94 -14.66 20.57 11.88
CA PRO A 94 -14.67 19.54 10.84
C PRO A 94 -14.34 20.15 9.48
N LYS A 95 -13.46 19.49 8.72
CA LYS A 95 -13.03 19.95 7.40
C LYS A 95 -13.84 19.35 6.26
N GLY A 96 -14.57 18.27 6.54
CA GLY A 96 -15.30 17.50 5.54
C GLY A 96 -14.37 16.85 4.50
N HIS A 97 -14.97 16.23 3.48
CA HIS A 97 -14.25 15.49 2.44
C HIS A 97 -13.22 16.35 1.67
N ALA A 98 -13.51 17.63 1.45
CA ALA A 98 -12.61 18.55 0.75
C ALA A 98 -11.27 18.80 1.48
N GLY A 99 -11.22 18.54 2.79
CA GLY A 99 -10.01 18.68 3.61
C GLY A 99 -9.13 17.44 3.63
N TYR A 100 -9.61 16.30 3.15
CA TYR A 100 -8.85 15.06 3.15
C TYR A 100 -7.72 15.08 2.15
N LYS A 101 -6.61 14.44 2.50
CA LYS A 101 -5.41 14.35 1.67
C LYS A 101 -5.32 12.96 1.05
N LYS A 102 -5.04 12.93 -0.24
CA LYS A 102 -4.88 11.69 -0.99
C LYS A 102 -3.57 10.98 -0.63
N THR A 103 -3.58 9.66 -0.77
CA THR A 103 -2.39 8.82 -0.66
C THR A 103 -2.35 7.90 -1.87
N LEU A 104 -1.24 7.89 -2.59
CA LEU A 104 -1.01 7.00 -3.71
C LEU A 104 0.06 5.97 -3.33
N VAL A 105 -0.27 4.71 -3.48
CA VAL A 105 0.68 3.60 -3.31
C VAL A 105 0.88 2.95 -4.66
N HIS A 106 2.07 3.10 -5.21
CA HIS A 106 2.42 2.56 -6.51
C HIS A 106 2.56 1.04 -6.47
N HIS A 107 2.53 0.43 -7.65
CA HIS A 107 2.48 -1.02 -7.83
C HIS A 107 3.62 -1.74 -7.10
N ASP A 108 3.34 -2.97 -6.68
CA ASP A 108 4.28 -3.88 -6.00
C ASP A 108 4.90 -3.34 -4.70
N ALA A 109 4.40 -2.22 -4.16
CA ALA A 109 4.85 -1.72 -2.86
C ALA A 109 4.37 -2.62 -1.71
N THR A 110 5.20 -2.76 -0.68
CA THR A 110 4.89 -3.53 0.52
C THR A 110 4.84 -2.62 1.75
N ILE A 111 3.73 -2.66 2.49
CA ILE A 111 3.56 -1.94 3.76
C ILE A 111 3.51 -2.97 4.88
N GLY A 112 4.47 -2.91 5.80
CA GLY A 112 4.61 -3.84 6.93
C GLY A 112 3.50 -3.70 7.97
N ALA A 113 3.36 -4.72 8.82
CA ALA A 113 2.39 -4.75 9.91
C ALA A 113 2.51 -3.54 10.84
N ASN A 114 1.38 -2.99 11.28
CA ASN A 114 1.31 -1.83 12.18
C ASN A 114 2.04 -0.57 11.68
N ALA A 115 2.44 -0.50 10.41
CA ALA A 115 2.98 0.73 9.84
C ALA A 115 1.88 1.78 9.71
N THR A 116 2.23 3.06 9.84
CA THR A 116 1.30 4.17 9.64
C THR A 116 1.76 5.00 8.44
N ILE A 117 0.85 5.21 7.50
CA ILE A 117 1.05 6.10 6.35
C ILE A 117 0.28 7.39 6.60
N VAL A 118 0.99 8.47 6.89
CA VAL A 118 0.41 9.80 7.02
C VAL A 118 -0.05 10.25 5.63
N CYS A 119 -1.25 10.78 5.53
CA CYS A 119 -1.87 11.16 4.27
C CYS A 119 -1.14 12.32 3.56
N GLY A 120 -1.38 12.45 2.27
CA GLY A 120 -0.76 13.49 1.43
C GLY A 120 0.59 13.08 0.84
N HIS A 121 0.91 11.80 0.85
CA HIS A 121 2.19 11.28 0.38
C HIS A 121 2.01 10.16 -0.65
N GLU A 122 3.07 9.95 -1.44
CA GLU A 122 3.16 8.89 -2.43
C GLU A 122 4.24 7.88 -2.00
N LEU A 123 3.96 6.60 -2.17
CA LEU A 123 4.88 5.49 -1.96
C LEU A 123 5.25 4.93 -3.34
N GLY A 124 6.53 5.04 -3.71
CA GLY A 124 7.03 4.58 -5.01
C GLY A 124 6.97 3.05 -5.15
N GLU A 125 6.99 2.61 -6.41
CA GLU A 125 6.93 1.19 -6.78
C GLU A 125 8.03 0.37 -6.08
N TYR A 126 7.72 -0.88 -5.76
CA TYR A 126 8.63 -1.83 -5.09
C TYR A 126 9.21 -1.35 -3.76
N CYS A 127 8.74 -0.23 -3.20
CA CYS A 127 9.21 0.20 -1.90
C CYS A 127 8.75 -0.75 -0.80
N THR A 128 9.52 -0.82 0.28
CA THR A 128 9.16 -1.60 1.46
C THR A 128 9.14 -0.69 2.68
N ILE A 129 7.98 -0.61 3.32
CA ILE A 129 7.81 0.05 4.61
C ILE A 129 7.90 -1.03 5.68
N ALA A 130 8.89 -0.93 6.55
CA ALA A 130 9.08 -1.90 7.64
C ALA A 130 7.91 -1.87 8.64
N ALA A 131 7.68 -2.97 9.33
CA ALA A 131 6.67 -3.07 10.37
C ALA A 131 6.85 -1.96 11.43
N GLY A 132 5.74 -1.35 11.86
CA GLY A 132 5.72 -0.29 12.86
C GLY A 132 6.30 1.06 12.42
N ALA A 133 6.72 1.22 11.18
CA ALA A 133 7.25 2.49 10.68
C ALA A 133 6.14 3.56 10.51
N VAL A 134 6.47 4.84 10.69
CA VAL A 134 5.56 5.96 10.47
C VAL A 134 6.07 6.82 9.31
N VAL A 135 5.44 6.69 8.15
CA VAL A 135 5.79 7.43 6.94
C VAL A 135 5.16 8.82 6.98
N THR A 136 5.99 9.85 6.88
CA THR A 136 5.59 11.27 6.96
C THR A 136 6.02 12.10 5.75
N LYS A 137 6.46 11.46 4.67
CA LYS A 137 6.89 12.09 3.41
C LYS A 137 6.87 11.08 2.27
N ASN A 138 6.99 11.55 1.04
CA ASN A 138 7.07 10.69 -0.14
C ASN A 138 8.22 9.68 -0.03
N VAL A 139 7.98 8.49 -0.52
CA VAL A 139 8.91 7.36 -0.52
C VAL A 139 9.37 7.10 -1.95
N LYS A 140 10.68 6.98 -2.15
CA LYS A 140 11.25 6.67 -3.48
C LYS A 140 10.96 5.23 -3.89
N PRO A 141 10.89 4.95 -5.20
CA PRO A 141 10.92 3.58 -5.71
C PRO A 141 12.02 2.73 -5.06
N HIS A 142 11.72 1.48 -4.78
CA HIS A 142 12.64 0.51 -4.18
C HIS A 142 13.20 0.89 -2.79
N ALA A 143 12.76 1.97 -2.17
CA ALA A 143 13.30 2.37 -0.87
C ALA A 143 12.84 1.43 0.24
N LEU A 144 13.77 1.04 1.11
CA LEU A 144 13.48 0.41 2.40
C LEU A 144 13.38 1.48 3.47
N MET A 145 12.18 1.65 4.04
CA MET A 145 11.87 2.65 5.05
C MET A 145 11.64 2.01 6.41
N ALA A 146 12.21 2.56 7.48
CA ALA A 146 11.97 2.08 8.84
C ALA A 146 12.02 3.23 9.86
N GLY A 147 11.41 3.01 11.02
CA GLY A 147 11.46 3.90 12.19
C GLY A 147 10.32 4.90 12.30
N VAL A 148 10.35 5.72 13.36
CA VAL A 148 9.35 6.74 13.70
C VAL A 148 10.08 8.06 14.01
N PRO A 149 10.00 9.08 13.10
CA PRO A 149 9.48 9.02 11.74
C PRO A 149 10.35 8.13 10.84
N ALA A 150 9.73 7.54 9.81
CA ALA A 150 10.42 6.62 8.91
C ALA A 150 11.53 7.32 8.11
N LYS A 151 12.70 6.67 8.07
CA LYS A 151 13.85 7.08 7.27
C LYS A 151 14.24 5.96 6.31
N GLN A 152 14.80 6.32 5.17
CA GLN A 152 15.34 5.32 4.26
C GLN A 152 16.61 4.71 4.85
N ILE A 153 16.58 3.39 5.06
CA ILE A 153 17.71 2.63 5.62
C ILE A 153 18.38 1.72 4.58
N GLY A 154 17.80 1.58 3.41
CA GLY A 154 18.30 0.70 2.36
C GLY A 154 17.46 0.74 1.10
N TRP A 155 17.56 -0.33 0.34
CA TRP A 155 16.84 -0.56 -0.90
C TRP A 155 16.35 -2.00 -0.97
N THR A 156 15.24 -2.23 -1.67
CA THR A 156 14.65 -3.55 -1.89
C THR A 156 14.61 -3.89 -3.38
N CYS A 157 14.80 -5.16 -3.65
CA CYS A 157 14.62 -5.74 -4.97
C CYS A 157 13.14 -5.88 -5.32
N GLU A 158 12.77 -6.00 -6.58
CA GLU A 158 11.42 -6.37 -7.01
C GLU A 158 10.91 -7.68 -6.35
N CYS A 159 11.81 -8.63 -6.06
CA CYS A 159 11.42 -9.85 -5.35
C CYS A 159 11.19 -9.67 -3.84
N GLY A 160 11.36 -8.44 -3.30
CA GLY A 160 11.15 -8.10 -1.89
C GLY A 160 12.39 -8.22 -1.00
N GLN A 161 13.51 -8.76 -1.50
CA GLN A 161 14.73 -8.90 -0.70
C GLN A 161 15.49 -7.58 -0.55
N VAL A 162 16.13 -7.42 0.61
CA VAL A 162 17.01 -6.27 0.87
C VAL A 162 18.28 -6.40 0.01
N LEU A 163 18.57 -5.35 -0.74
CA LEU A 163 19.73 -5.32 -1.62
C LEU A 163 21.02 -5.09 -0.85
N ARG A 164 22.08 -5.82 -1.22
CA ARG A 164 23.43 -5.62 -0.69
C ARG A 164 24.17 -4.59 -1.55
N ASN A 165 24.74 -3.59 -0.90
CA ASN A 165 25.60 -2.61 -1.57
C ASN A 165 27.02 -3.19 -1.69
N ASN A 166 27.50 -3.34 -2.91
CA ASN A 166 28.87 -3.73 -3.22
C ASN A 166 29.51 -2.65 -4.10
N ALA A 167 30.27 -1.77 -3.49
CA ALA A 167 30.99 -0.68 -4.17
C ALA A 167 30.11 0.17 -5.12
N GLY A 168 28.88 0.49 -4.70
CA GLY A 168 27.93 1.30 -5.49
C GLY A 168 27.02 0.48 -6.42
N ARG A 169 27.24 -0.82 -6.55
CA ARG A 169 26.32 -1.77 -7.20
C ARG A 169 25.45 -2.40 -6.14
N PHE A 170 24.16 -2.50 -6.40
CA PHE A 170 23.20 -3.13 -5.48
C PHE A 170 22.79 -4.48 -6.08
N ILE A 171 23.08 -5.55 -5.35
CA ILE A 171 22.86 -6.93 -5.85
C ILE A 171 21.84 -7.62 -4.94
N CYS A 172 20.84 -8.23 -5.55
CA CYS A 172 19.88 -9.06 -4.83
C CYS A 172 20.53 -10.41 -4.47
N PRO A 173 20.53 -10.79 -3.17
CA PRO A 173 21.14 -12.05 -2.75
C PRO A 173 20.36 -13.29 -3.20
N ASP A 174 19.05 -13.14 -3.50
CA ASP A 174 18.17 -14.27 -3.83
C ASP A 174 18.00 -14.47 -5.33
N CYS A 175 17.66 -13.42 -6.08
CA CYS A 175 17.38 -13.53 -7.50
C CYS A 175 18.51 -13.05 -8.43
N GLY A 176 19.59 -12.48 -7.85
CA GLY A 176 20.78 -12.04 -8.59
C GLY A 176 20.58 -10.74 -9.40
N ARG A 177 19.40 -10.11 -9.39
CA ARG A 177 19.21 -8.83 -10.08
C ARG A 177 20.18 -7.79 -9.55
N GLU A 178 20.70 -6.99 -10.48
CA GLU A 178 21.63 -5.92 -10.19
C GLU A 178 20.98 -4.57 -10.43
N TYR A 179 21.29 -3.62 -9.56
CA TYR A 179 20.81 -2.24 -9.65
C TYR A 179 21.96 -1.26 -9.47
N TYR A 180 21.79 -0.06 -9.96
CA TYR A 180 22.71 1.07 -9.75
C TYR A 180 21.92 2.32 -9.39
N LYS A 181 22.57 3.32 -8.79
CA LYS A 181 21.95 4.61 -8.50
C LYS A 181 22.18 5.58 -9.65
N ASN A 182 21.08 6.20 -10.10
CA ASN A 182 21.12 7.34 -10.99
C ASN A 182 20.32 8.50 -10.35
N ASN A 183 20.95 9.63 -10.10
CA ASN A 183 20.32 10.80 -9.45
C ASN A 183 19.56 10.48 -8.14
N GLY A 184 20.08 9.53 -7.35
CA GLY A 184 19.48 9.14 -6.07
C GLY A 184 18.23 8.26 -6.17
N ILE A 185 17.96 7.72 -7.37
CA ILE A 185 16.93 6.71 -7.65
C ILE A 185 17.64 5.40 -8.00
N LEU A 186 17.09 4.28 -7.55
CA LEU A 186 17.59 2.95 -7.89
C LEU A 186 17.04 2.56 -9.27
N MET A 187 17.91 2.05 -10.13
CA MET A 187 17.57 1.60 -11.49
C MET A 187 18.08 0.19 -11.67
N GLU A 188 17.28 -0.69 -12.26
CA GLU A 188 17.72 -2.04 -12.60
C GLU A 188 18.74 -2.01 -13.75
N ASN A 189 19.79 -2.82 -13.63
CA ASN A 189 20.78 -3.00 -14.69
C ASN A 189 20.27 -4.04 -15.68
N THR A 190 19.51 -3.59 -16.69
CA THR A 190 18.93 -4.44 -17.75
C THR A 190 19.92 -4.87 -18.82
N LYS A 191 21.22 -4.60 -18.67
CA LYS A 191 22.24 -5.08 -19.62
C LYS A 191 22.38 -6.59 -19.47
N LYS A 192 21.80 -7.28 -20.42
CA LYS A 192 22.11 -8.71 -20.73
C LYS A 192 23.45 -8.82 -21.44
#